data_b0dbcfbbff43da64041abe6e42f064f6
#
_entry.id   b0dbcfbbff43da64041abe6e42f064f6
#
_cell.length_a   1.000
_cell.length_b   1.000
_cell.length_c   1.000
_cell.angle_alpha   90.00
_cell.angle_beta   90.00
_cell.angle_gamma   90.00
#
_symmetry.space_group_name_H-M   'P 1'
#
loop_
_entity.id
_entity.type
_entity.pdbx_description
1 polymer ?
#
loop_
_entity_poly.entity_id
_entity_poly.type
_entity_poly.pdbx_seq_one_letter_code
_entity_poly.pdbx_strand_id
1 'polypeptide(L)'
;MQDVFRYGAVLKVTREDTYESIRKNLEQMKECGFNAVVIWPAAFYWEEKTEGYPFNTGRFILDVAQENGIKVVMELAGQHTSFEYAPDYAMKPEYVCVNEDGHREFGQHSFGFINYFNPEVKEMICGHFKKCALAYRDHPALLAYDIFNETMYRSFDEWTMEEFRTWLKEKYGTLDKLNQVWERTYSEWGQVGIEKWNWMSIMPQADYAAFRKAAVARFIKPWVDAVKEVDAVHPVMADNISSMLNPGVDYPRPQDDFDLKNVVDDIGMSFYPKQNSGTQEPALRWEVFDAYYAAAKREGFWIAELQTHIQALFNPNTCCTLRDLKFWCLESYAAGAKALIYWMWRPFTKGIQTLSRGLVNWANEPTERFDLAQELSRMYAEIGVIKPVRSSVGLLFDPLCDDFQRIFSGNYGLDESIYLRSIFGAYKAMLKNHVRCDIVTLEEIENYRVIILSNHLVLGEKAAAALKAFVEKGGVVIMDGRTALIDEESMQLKDLPGGDLYEAIGQRFYDFDNETVHLNTKACAWTALADACR
;
A
#
# COMPACT_ATOMS: atom_id res chain seq x y z
N MET A 1 -21.04 10.39 17.59
CA MET A 1 -20.26 9.48 18.43
C MET A 1 -18.80 9.71 18.06
N GLN A 2 -17.90 9.81 19.04
CA GLN A 2 -16.47 9.93 18.76
C GLN A 2 -16.00 8.62 18.11
N ASP A 3 -15.31 8.71 16.99
CA ASP A 3 -14.80 7.52 16.30
C ASP A 3 -13.83 6.78 17.21
N VAL A 4 -14.08 5.51 17.46
CA VAL A 4 -13.29 4.69 18.38
C VAL A 4 -12.00 4.27 17.70
N PHE A 5 -10.85 4.64 18.26
CA PHE A 5 -9.56 4.14 17.79
C PHE A 5 -9.48 2.62 18.01
N ARG A 6 -9.17 1.88 16.95
CA ARG A 6 -9.05 0.42 17.01
C ARG A 6 -7.64 0.03 17.40
N TYR A 7 -7.51 -0.74 18.48
CA TYR A 7 -6.22 -1.09 19.05
C TYR A 7 -6.21 -2.56 19.44
N GLY A 8 -5.23 -3.30 18.94
CA GLY A 8 -5.19 -4.73 19.12
C GLY A 8 -3.96 -5.41 18.56
N ALA A 9 -4.07 -6.70 18.31
CA ALA A 9 -3.00 -7.51 17.74
C ALA A 9 -3.57 -8.58 16.80
N VAL A 10 -2.71 -9.13 15.95
CA VAL A 10 -3.01 -10.33 15.16
C VAL A 10 -2.94 -11.55 16.09
N LEU A 11 -3.98 -12.35 16.10
CA LEU A 11 -4.00 -13.68 16.68
C LEU A 11 -4.02 -14.73 15.57
N LYS A 12 -2.86 -15.31 15.31
CA LYS A 12 -2.74 -16.41 14.35
C LYS A 12 -3.16 -17.70 15.05
N VAL A 13 -4.22 -18.31 14.54
CA VAL A 13 -4.76 -19.57 15.05
C VAL A 13 -4.16 -20.74 14.28
N THR A 14 -3.68 -21.74 14.98
CA THR A 14 -2.99 -22.92 14.43
C THR A 14 -3.71 -24.21 14.80
N ARG A 15 -3.30 -25.32 14.22
CA ARG A 15 -3.89 -26.65 14.54
C ARG A 15 -3.67 -27.10 15.98
N GLU A 16 -2.69 -26.51 16.66
CA GLU A 16 -2.41 -26.79 18.07
C GLU A 16 -3.32 -26.02 19.02
N ASP A 17 -4.06 -25.03 18.52
CA ASP A 17 -4.96 -24.25 19.36
C ASP A 17 -6.22 -25.01 19.73
N THR A 18 -6.59 -24.88 20.99
CA THR A 18 -7.84 -25.37 21.55
C THR A 18 -8.78 -24.19 21.82
N TYR A 19 -10.07 -24.46 21.97
CA TYR A 19 -11.03 -23.44 22.38
C TYR A 19 -10.64 -22.77 23.72
N GLU A 20 -10.04 -23.54 24.64
CA GLU A 20 -9.53 -23.01 25.90
C GLU A 20 -8.34 -22.04 25.67
N SER A 21 -7.37 -22.41 24.81
CA SER A 21 -6.22 -21.53 24.50
C SER A 21 -6.67 -20.26 23.79
N ILE A 22 -7.62 -20.35 22.87
CA ILE A 22 -8.18 -19.19 22.16
C ILE A 22 -8.89 -18.26 23.16
N ARG A 23 -9.75 -18.80 24.02
CA ARG A 23 -10.44 -18.04 25.07
C ARG A 23 -9.44 -17.30 25.96
N LYS A 24 -8.43 -17.99 26.47
CA LYS A 24 -7.40 -17.40 27.32
C LYS A 24 -6.67 -16.24 26.64
N ASN A 25 -6.34 -16.38 25.34
CA ASN A 25 -5.69 -15.29 24.60
C ASN A 25 -6.59 -14.05 24.50
N LEU A 26 -7.88 -14.22 24.19
CA LEU A 26 -8.83 -13.10 24.08
C LEU A 26 -9.10 -12.43 25.43
N GLU A 27 -9.17 -13.20 26.53
CA GLU A 27 -9.27 -12.66 27.88
C GLU A 27 -8.04 -11.83 28.25
N GLN A 28 -6.84 -12.30 27.95
CA GLN A 28 -5.60 -11.53 28.16
C GLN A 28 -5.52 -10.28 27.28
N MET A 29 -6.02 -10.33 26.03
CA MET A 29 -6.13 -9.14 25.18
C MET A 29 -7.05 -8.09 25.80
N LYS A 30 -8.16 -8.53 26.41
CA LYS A 30 -9.04 -7.64 27.18
C LYS A 30 -8.31 -7.02 28.37
N GLU A 31 -7.52 -7.78 29.11
CA GLU A 31 -6.70 -7.28 30.23
C GLU A 31 -5.67 -6.24 29.75
N CYS A 32 -5.10 -6.43 28.55
CA CYS A 32 -4.21 -5.47 27.90
C CYS A 32 -4.94 -4.17 27.49
N GLY A 33 -6.28 -4.17 27.49
CA GLY A 33 -7.13 -3.05 27.10
C GLY A 33 -7.40 -2.97 25.60
N PHE A 34 -7.18 -4.07 24.87
CA PHE A 34 -7.50 -4.13 23.45
C PHE A 34 -8.99 -4.14 23.19
N ASN A 35 -9.39 -3.47 22.10
CA ASN A 35 -10.77 -3.41 21.63
C ASN A 35 -10.95 -3.99 20.22
N ALA A 36 -9.86 -4.47 19.61
CA ALA A 36 -9.85 -5.11 18.31
C ALA A 36 -8.87 -6.30 18.28
N VAL A 37 -9.16 -7.27 17.43
CA VAL A 37 -8.24 -8.38 17.09
C VAL A 37 -8.39 -8.72 15.61
N VAL A 38 -7.30 -9.00 14.93
CA VAL A 38 -7.30 -9.60 13.59
C VAL A 38 -7.08 -11.09 13.75
N ILE A 39 -7.99 -11.87 13.18
CA ILE A 39 -7.94 -13.33 13.23
C ILE A 39 -7.46 -13.87 11.90
N TRP A 40 -6.40 -14.62 11.97
CA TRP A 40 -5.81 -15.32 10.83
C TRP A 40 -5.73 -16.82 11.09
N PRO A 41 -6.27 -17.68 10.22
CA PRO A 41 -7.18 -17.42 9.11
C PRO A 41 -8.65 -17.29 9.54
N ALA A 42 -9.54 -16.87 8.62
CA ALA A 42 -10.98 -16.79 8.89
C ALA A 42 -11.70 -18.13 8.85
N ALA A 43 -11.15 -19.10 8.13
CA ALA A 43 -11.67 -20.47 8.04
C ALA A 43 -10.55 -21.48 8.30
N PHE A 44 -10.93 -22.60 8.90
CA PHE A 44 -9.97 -23.61 9.37
C PHE A 44 -10.14 -24.88 8.55
N TYR A 45 -9.41 -25.03 7.46
CA TYR A 45 -9.53 -26.15 6.52
C TYR A 45 -9.30 -27.53 7.13
N TRP A 46 -8.61 -27.62 8.25
CA TRP A 46 -8.49 -28.87 9.01
C TRP A 46 -9.77 -29.26 9.77
N GLU A 47 -10.70 -28.33 9.99
CA GLU A 47 -12.02 -28.62 10.56
C GLU A 47 -12.99 -29.12 9.49
N GLU A 48 -12.87 -28.63 8.25
CA GLU A 48 -13.74 -28.98 7.14
C GLU A 48 -13.80 -30.49 6.86
N LYS A 49 -12.69 -31.19 7.15
CA LYS A 49 -12.59 -32.64 6.97
C LYS A 49 -13.30 -33.46 8.06
N THR A 50 -13.70 -32.86 9.16
CA THR A 50 -14.18 -33.58 10.35
C THR A 50 -15.67 -33.50 10.61
N GLU A 51 -16.37 -32.38 10.34
CA GLU A 51 -17.74 -32.18 10.80
C GLU A 51 -18.69 -31.40 9.86
N GLY A 52 -18.27 -31.01 8.67
CA GLY A 52 -19.11 -30.27 7.74
C GLY A 52 -19.45 -28.82 8.13
N TYR A 53 -18.76 -28.26 9.15
CA TYR A 53 -18.90 -26.89 9.59
C TYR A 53 -17.55 -26.18 9.74
N PRO A 54 -16.94 -25.69 8.66
CA PRO A 54 -15.60 -25.11 8.67
C PRO A 54 -15.50 -23.78 9.45
N PHE A 55 -16.62 -23.25 9.94
CA PHE A 55 -16.69 -21.92 10.59
C PHE A 55 -16.93 -21.99 12.10
N ASN A 56 -16.91 -23.18 12.73
CA ASN A 56 -17.18 -23.32 14.14
C ASN A 56 -16.17 -22.58 15.02
N THR A 57 -14.87 -22.71 14.73
CA THR A 57 -13.83 -21.99 15.46
C THR A 57 -13.94 -20.49 15.25
N GLY A 58 -14.19 -20.01 14.04
CA GLY A 58 -14.40 -18.58 13.77
C GLY A 58 -15.60 -18.01 14.55
N ARG A 59 -16.72 -18.74 14.62
CA ARG A 59 -17.88 -18.33 15.42
C ARG A 59 -17.56 -18.34 16.91
N PHE A 60 -16.90 -19.38 17.41
CA PHE A 60 -16.45 -19.43 18.81
C PHE A 60 -15.55 -18.23 19.15
N ILE A 61 -14.63 -17.85 18.26
CA ILE A 61 -13.78 -16.66 18.44
C ILE A 61 -14.64 -15.40 18.55
N LEU A 62 -15.62 -15.23 17.66
CA LEU A 62 -16.54 -14.09 17.71
C LEU A 62 -17.36 -14.04 19.01
N ASP A 63 -17.88 -15.19 19.47
CA ASP A 63 -18.62 -15.29 20.75
C ASP A 63 -17.74 -14.84 21.92
N VAL A 64 -16.52 -15.38 22.03
CA VAL A 64 -15.59 -15.03 23.11
C VAL A 64 -15.13 -13.58 23.01
N ALA A 65 -14.91 -13.07 21.79
CA ALA A 65 -14.57 -11.66 21.57
C ALA A 65 -15.70 -10.73 22.03
N GLN A 66 -16.96 -11.10 21.74
CA GLN A 66 -18.14 -10.36 22.20
C GLN A 66 -18.23 -10.35 23.75
N GLU A 67 -18.05 -11.49 24.41
CA GLU A 67 -18.01 -11.60 25.87
C GLU A 67 -16.97 -10.64 26.48
N ASN A 68 -15.87 -10.40 25.78
CA ASN A 68 -14.76 -9.54 26.19
C ASN A 68 -14.85 -8.09 25.67
N GLY A 69 -15.87 -7.74 24.89
CA GLY A 69 -16.03 -6.41 24.30
C GLY A 69 -14.98 -6.09 23.21
N ILE A 70 -14.39 -7.11 22.59
CA ILE A 70 -13.41 -7.00 21.50
C ILE A 70 -14.11 -7.15 20.18
N LYS A 71 -13.78 -6.31 19.20
CA LYS A 71 -14.22 -6.42 17.81
C LYS A 71 -13.23 -7.23 16.99
N VAL A 72 -13.71 -7.96 16.00
CA VAL A 72 -12.92 -8.92 15.22
C VAL A 72 -12.88 -8.49 13.77
N VAL A 73 -11.67 -8.41 13.21
CA VAL A 73 -11.43 -8.40 11.77
C VAL A 73 -11.12 -9.83 11.34
N MET A 74 -11.84 -10.34 10.35
CA MET A 74 -11.62 -11.67 9.80
C MET A 74 -10.75 -11.58 8.54
N GLU A 75 -9.56 -12.16 8.57
CA GLU A 75 -8.65 -12.28 7.43
C GLU A 75 -9.15 -13.38 6.48
N LEU A 76 -9.90 -12.98 5.45
CA LEU A 76 -10.54 -13.93 4.52
C LEU A 76 -9.55 -14.57 3.55
N ALA A 77 -8.57 -13.80 3.12
CA ALA A 77 -7.67 -14.21 2.06
C ALA A 77 -6.48 -15.03 2.56
N GLY A 78 -6.31 -15.18 3.87
CA GLY A 78 -5.17 -15.90 4.45
C GLY A 78 -4.94 -17.30 3.88
N GLN A 79 -5.97 -17.94 3.32
CA GLN A 79 -5.86 -19.26 2.70
C GLN A 79 -5.50 -19.23 1.21
N HIS A 80 -5.80 -18.15 0.50
CA HIS A 80 -5.66 -18.07 -0.95
C HIS A 80 -4.56 -17.09 -1.39
N THR A 81 -4.15 -16.19 -0.51
CA THR A 81 -3.05 -15.27 -0.76
C THR A 81 -1.75 -15.73 -0.13
N SER A 82 -1.83 -16.46 0.99
CA SER A 82 -0.68 -17.06 1.68
C SER A 82 -0.56 -18.54 1.37
N PHE A 83 0.57 -18.94 0.82
CA PHE A 83 0.90 -20.36 0.54
C PHE A 83 0.79 -21.25 1.78
N GLU A 84 1.09 -20.72 2.96
CA GLU A 84 1.13 -21.46 4.23
C GLU A 84 -0.22 -22.06 4.64
N TYR A 85 -1.32 -21.44 4.21
CA TYR A 85 -2.69 -21.85 4.55
C TYR A 85 -3.49 -22.33 3.34
N ALA A 86 -2.85 -22.44 2.18
CA ALA A 86 -3.54 -22.83 0.96
C ALA A 86 -4.23 -24.21 1.10
N PRO A 87 -5.51 -24.31 0.78
CA PRO A 87 -6.22 -25.58 0.82
C PRO A 87 -5.84 -26.48 -0.35
N ASP A 88 -6.06 -27.79 -0.22
CA ASP A 88 -5.73 -28.78 -1.25
C ASP A 88 -6.32 -28.42 -2.63
N TYR A 89 -7.53 -27.89 -2.67
CA TYR A 89 -8.20 -27.53 -3.93
C TYR A 89 -7.61 -26.32 -4.63
N ALA A 90 -6.87 -25.46 -3.90
CA ALA A 90 -6.14 -24.31 -4.45
C ALA A 90 -4.73 -24.68 -4.92
N MET A 91 -4.25 -25.88 -4.58
CA MET A 91 -2.88 -26.36 -4.85
C MET A 91 -2.76 -27.08 -6.19
N LYS A 92 -3.49 -26.62 -7.22
CA LYS A 92 -3.37 -27.18 -8.56
C LYS A 92 -2.25 -26.51 -9.34
N PRO A 93 -1.39 -27.27 -10.07
CA PRO A 93 -0.30 -26.68 -10.86
C PRO A 93 -0.75 -25.60 -11.86
N GLU A 94 -1.93 -25.77 -12.46
CA GLU A 94 -2.51 -24.80 -13.41
C GLU A 94 -2.92 -23.47 -12.78
N TYR A 95 -3.09 -23.45 -11.45
CA TYR A 95 -3.45 -22.22 -10.72
C TYR A 95 -2.24 -21.39 -10.29
N VAL A 96 -1.04 -21.99 -10.28
CA VAL A 96 0.17 -21.33 -9.79
C VAL A 96 0.63 -20.25 -10.78
N CYS A 97 1.10 -19.14 -10.25
CA CYS A 97 1.71 -18.07 -11.04
C CYS A 97 2.89 -18.57 -11.87
N VAL A 98 3.11 -17.95 -13.00
CA VAL A 98 4.22 -18.23 -13.91
C VAL A 98 5.27 -17.13 -13.76
N ASN A 99 6.54 -17.52 -13.55
CA ASN A 99 7.64 -16.56 -13.48
C ASN A 99 8.08 -16.09 -14.88
N GLU A 100 9.04 -15.18 -14.94
CA GLU A 100 9.56 -14.61 -16.20
C GLU A 100 10.17 -15.66 -17.15
N ASP A 101 10.64 -16.79 -16.61
CA ASP A 101 11.24 -17.88 -17.37
C ASP A 101 10.20 -18.92 -17.84
N GLY A 102 8.92 -18.68 -17.56
CA GLY A 102 7.82 -19.56 -17.93
C GLY A 102 7.60 -20.75 -16.99
N HIS A 103 8.26 -20.78 -15.85
CA HIS A 103 8.13 -21.87 -14.88
C HIS A 103 7.03 -21.59 -13.86
N ARG A 104 6.35 -22.67 -13.44
CA ARG A 104 5.38 -22.69 -12.33
C ARG A 104 6.00 -23.38 -11.14
N GLU A 105 6.04 -22.68 -10.00
CA GLU A 105 6.68 -23.19 -8.81
C GLU A 105 5.85 -22.84 -7.56
N PHE A 106 5.41 -23.87 -6.84
CA PHE A 106 4.72 -23.67 -5.56
C PHE A 106 5.66 -23.05 -4.53
N GLY A 107 5.13 -22.07 -3.78
CA GLY A 107 5.89 -21.43 -2.72
C GLY A 107 6.96 -20.45 -3.21
N GLN A 108 6.97 -20.10 -4.49
CA GLN A 108 7.87 -19.08 -5.03
C GLN A 108 7.66 -17.71 -4.36
N HIS A 109 6.43 -17.42 -3.95
CA HIS A 109 6.06 -16.22 -3.20
C HIS A 109 5.22 -16.60 -1.99
N SER A 110 5.47 -15.98 -0.85
CA SER A 110 4.68 -16.20 0.37
C SER A 110 3.23 -15.74 0.17
N PHE A 111 3.05 -14.60 -0.51
CA PHE A 111 1.75 -14.03 -0.86
C PHE A 111 1.60 -13.93 -2.37
N GLY A 112 0.36 -14.06 -2.87
CA GLY A 112 0.09 -13.96 -4.30
C GLY A 112 0.66 -15.10 -5.13
N PHE A 113 0.60 -16.33 -4.65
CA PHE A 113 1.21 -17.51 -5.30
C PHE A 113 0.36 -18.12 -6.43
N ILE A 114 -0.96 -17.85 -6.47
CA ILE A 114 -1.86 -18.33 -7.50
C ILE A 114 -2.32 -17.21 -8.43
N ASN A 115 -2.74 -17.60 -9.63
CA ASN A 115 -3.13 -16.67 -10.67
C ASN A 115 -4.56 -16.17 -10.45
N TYR A 116 -4.70 -14.95 -9.97
CA TYR A 116 -6.00 -14.32 -9.66
C TYR A 116 -6.82 -13.93 -10.88
N PHE A 117 -6.21 -13.87 -12.08
CA PHE A 117 -6.93 -13.66 -13.33
C PHE A 117 -7.45 -14.95 -13.98
N ASN A 118 -7.03 -16.12 -13.49
CA ASN A 118 -7.62 -17.38 -13.92
C ASN A 118 -9.09 -17.44 -13.47
N PRO A 119 -10.06 -17.66 -14.40
CA PRO A 119 -11.49 -17.67 -14.07
C PRO A 119 -11.89 -18.65 -12.98
N GLU A 120 -11.31 -19.86 -12.96
CA GLU A 120 -11.60 -20.87 -11.94
C GLU A 120 -11.10 -20.41 -10.56
N VAL A 121 -9.89 -19.80 -10.50
CA VAL A 121 -9.34 -19.25 -9.26
C VAL A 121 -10.20 -18.10 -8.74
N LYS A 122 -10.61 -17.20 -9.64
CA LYS A 122 -11.52 -16.09 -9.30
C LYS A 122 -12.83 -16.60 -8.70
N GLU A 123 -13.47 -17.58 -9.34
CA GLU A 123 -14.73 -18.18 -8.86
C GLU A 123 -14.53 -18.86 -7.50
N MET A 124 -13.45 -19.60 -7.33
CA MET A 124 -13.06 -20.28 -6.09
C MET A 124 -12.94 -19.29 -4.94
N ILE A 125 -12.18 -18.21 -5.12
CA ILE A 125 -11.97 -17.19 -4.08
C ILE A 125 -13.25 -16.44 -3.75
N CYS A 126 -13.99 -15.97 -4.77
CA CYS A 126 -15.28 -15.31 -4.57
C CYS A 126 -16.26 -16.21 -3.82
N GLY A 127 -16.32 -17.49 -4.17
CA GLY A 127 -17.17 -18.47 -3.50
C GLY A 127 -16.78 -18.69 -2.03
N HIS A 128 -15.47 -18.75 -1.73
CA HIS A 128 -14.98 -18.85 -0.37
C HIS A 128 -15.32 -17.60 0.45
N PHE A 129 -15.07 -16.41 -0.07
CA PHE A 129 -15.34 -15.15 0.63
C PHE A 129 -16.83 -14.97 0.93
N LYS A 130 -17.71 -15.32 -0.02
CA LYS A 130 -19.16 -15.35 0.23
C LYS A 130 -19.54 -16.28 1.37
N LYS A 131 -18.96 -17.48 1.43
CA LYS A 131 -19.22 -18.44 2.52
C LYS A 131 -18.78 -17.89 3.88
N CYS A 132 -17.58 -17.30 3.95
CA CYS A 132 -17.09 -16.66 5.17
C CYS A 132 -18.01 -15.52 5.61
N ALA A 133 -18.37 -14.62 4.69
CA ALA A 133 -19.25 -13.50 5.00
C ALA A 133 -20.62 -13.96 5.49
N LEU A 134 -21.23 -14.94 4.82
CA LEU A 134 -22.50 -15.54 5.26
C LEU A 134 -22.40 -16.19 6.65
N ALA A 135 -21.22 -16.73 7.01
CA ALA A 135 -21.03 -17.35 8.32
C ALA A 135 -20.93 -16.32 9.46
N TYR A 136 -20.43 -15.11 9.18
CA TYR A 136 -20.03 -14.16 10.21
C TYR A 136 -20.84 -12.85 10.26
N ARG A 137 -21.47 -12.43 9.14
CA ARG A 137 -22.10 -11.11 8.97
C ARG A 137 -23.11 -10.69 10.03
N ASP A 138 -23.81 -11.66 10.62
CA ASP A 138 -24.85 -11.38 11.61
C ASP A 138 -24.29 -11.30 13.04
N HIS A 139 -22.97 -11.50 13.21
CA HIS A 139 -22.37 -11.54 14.53
C HIS A 139 -21.96 -10.14 15.03
N PRO A 140 -22.42 -9.68 16.20
CA PRO A 140 -22.18 -8.31 16.66
C PRO A 140 -20.72 -7.98 16.97
N ALA A 141 -19.84 -8.98 17.17
CA ALA A 141 -18.42 -8.76 17.35
C ALA A 141 -17.66 -8.53 16.04
N LEU A 142 -18.23 -8.89 14.88
CA LEU A 142 -17.59 -8.63 13.61
C LEU A 142 -17.40 -7.13 13.39
N LEU A 143 -16.21 -6.73 12.95
CA LEU A 143 -15.85 -5.34 12.64
C LEU A 143 -15.68 -5.12 11.15
N ALA A 144 -14.88 -5.96 10.50
CA ALA A 144 -14.52 -5.84 9.10
C ALA A 144 -14.02 -7.19 8.56
N TYR A 145 -13.87 -7.25 7.24
CA TYR A 145 -13.17 -8.32 6.55
C TYR A 145 -11.88 -7.78 5.97
N ASP A 146 -10.77 -8.48 6.18
CA ASP A 146 -9.53 -8.25 5.48
C ASP A 146 -9.42 -9.26 4.34
N ILE A 147 -9.28 -8.78 3.11
CA ILE A 147 -9.35 -9.64 1.92
C ILE A 147 -8.01 -9.87 1.25
N PHE A 148 -6.98 -9.13 1.63
CA PHE A 148 -5.62 -9.38 1.16
C PHE A 148 -4.59 -8.77 2.10
N ASN A 149 -3.79 -9.62 2.70
CA ASN A 149 -2.63 -9.22 3.49
C ASN A 149 -1.39 -9.08 2.58
N GLU A 150 -0.68 -7.94 2.69
CA GLU A 150 0.57 -7.65 1.98
C GLU A 150 0.48 -7.92 0.47
N THR A 151 -0.40 -7.19 -0.21
CA THR A 151 -0.73 -7.39 -1.62
C THR A 151 0.52 -7.54 -2.49
N MET A 152 0.79 -8.76 -2.95
CA MET A 152 1.86 -9.08 -3.89
C MET A 152 1.30 -9.93 -5.02
N TYR A 153 1.54 -9.53 -6.27
CA TYR A 153 1.14 -10.31 -7.42
C TYR A 153 2.09 -10.11 -8.58
N ARG A 154 2.55 -11.21 -9.13
CA ARG A 154 3.37 -11.20 -10.34
C ARG A 154 3.20 -12.53 -11.07
N SER A 155 2.66 -12.46 -12.27
CA SER A 155 2.53 -13.64 -13.12
C SER A 155 2.67 -13.28 -14.59
N PHE A 156 3.23 -14.21 -15.38
CA PHE A 156 3.47 -14.08 -16.81
C PHE A 156 2.69 -15.14 -17.60
N ASP A 157 1.63 -15.65 -17.01
CA ASP A 157 0.74 -16.62 -17.65
C ASP A 157 -0.21 -15.96 -18.66
N GLU A 158 -0.91 -16.81 -19.39
CA GLU A 158 -1.82 -16.38 -20.45
C GLU A 158 -2.97 -15.49 -19.95
N TRP A 159 -3.54 -15.78 -18.78
CA TRP A 159 -4.65 -15.02 -18.20
C TRP A 159 -4.21 -13.60 -17.81
N THR A 160 -3.06 -13.51 -17.15
CA THR A 160 -2.46 -12.21 -16.78
C THR A 160 -2.11 -11.41 -18.03
N MET A 161 -1.58 -12.07 -19.06
CA MET A 161 -1.25 -11.40 -20.33
C MET A 161 -2.46 -10.92 -21.10
N GLU A 162 -3.58 -11.65 -21.08
CA GLU A 162 -4.82 -11.18 -21.72
C GLU A 162 -5.44 -10.01 -20.94
N GLU A 163 -5.34 -10.03 -19.62
CA GLU A 163 -5.76 -8.87 -18.80
C GLU A 163 -4.88 -7.64 -19.07
N PHE A 164 -3.57 -7.83 -19.24
CA PHE A 164 -2.67 -6.75 -19.66
C PHE A 164 -3.06 -6.16 -21.03
N ARG A 165 -3.36 -7.00 -22.00
CA ARG A 165 -3.85 -6.53 -23.31
C ARG A 165 -5.20 -5.81 -23.20
N THR A 166 -6.08 -6.27 -22.33
CA THR A 166 -7.36 -5.61 -22.05
C THR A 166 -7.14 -4.21 -21.48
N TRP A 167 -6.25 -4.09 -20.50
CA TRP A 167 -5.85 -2.80 -19.92
C TRP A 167 -5.22 -1.86 -20.97
N LEU A 168 -4.38 -2.38 -21.86
CA LEU A 168 -3.80 -1.60 -22.97
C LEU A 168 -4.88 -1.15 -23.97
N LYS A 169 -5.88 -1.97 -24.26
CA LYS A 169 -7.02 -1.58 -25.10
C LYS A 169 -7.84 -0.46 -24.45
N GLU A 170 -8.02 -0.50 -23.13
CA GLU A 170 -8.68 0.58 -22.38
C GLU A 170 -7.86 1.88 -22.44
N LYS A 171 -6.53 1.79 -22.31
CA LYS A 171 -5.62 2.94 -22.34
C LYS A 171 -5.49 3.59 -23.71
N TYR A 172 -5.25 2.80 -24.76
CA TYR A 172 -4.92 3.30 -26.11
C TYR A 172 -6.09 3.32 -27.08
N GLY A 173 -7.14 2.56 -26.82
CA GLY A 173 -8.30 2.41 -27.70
C GLY A 173 -8.01 1.59 -28.96
N THR A 174 -6.95 1.90 -29.68
CA THR A 174 -6.59 1.23 -30.94
C THR A 174 -5.17 0.67 -30.93
N LEU A 175 -4.94 -0.39 -31.73
CA LEU A 175 -3.62 -0.98 -31.90
C LEU A 175 -2.66 -0.03 -32.62
N ASP A 176 -3.18 0.80 -33.53
CA ASP A 176 -2.37 1.80 -34.23
C ASP A 176 -1.80 2.85 -33.29
N LYS A 177 -2.61 3.32 -32.30
CA LYS A 177 -2.14 4.24 -31.26
C LYS A 177 -1.08 3.59 -30.38
N LEU A 178 -1.30 2.34 -29.95
CA LEU A 178 -0.28 1.60 -29.21
C LEU A 178 1.01 1.45 -30.01
N ASN A 179 0.91 1.05 -31.30
CA ASN A 179 2.06 0.91 -32.18
C ASN A 179 2.85 2.22 -32.32
N GLN A 180 2.15 3.35 -32.43
CA GLN A 180 2.78 4.66 -32.49
C GLN A 180 3.57 4.97 -31.22
N VAL A 181 2.98 4.73 -30.04
CA VAL A 181 3.60 5.05 -28.73
C VAL A 181 4.74 4.08 -28.40
N TRP A 182 4.56 2.81 -28.73
CA TRP A 182 5.55 1.78 -28.45
C TRP A 182 6.65 1.65 -29.52
N GLU A 183 6.55 2.42 -30.61
CA GLU A 183 7.41 2.28 -31.79
C GLU A 183 7.42 0.84 -32.31
N ARG A 184 6.19 0.29 -32.56
CA ARG A 184 5.97 -1.07 -33.04
C ARG A 184 5.06 -1.11 -34.28
N THR A 185 4.94 -2.30 -34.84
CA THR A 185 4.13 -2.57 -36.04
C THR A 185 3.32 -3.86 -35.88
N TYR A 186 2.73 -4.05 -34.70
CA TYR A 186 1.86 -5.20 -34.48
C TYR A 186 0.64 -5.16 -35.39
N SER A 187 0.26 -6.32 -35.95
CA SER A 187 -0.92 -6.46 -36.80
C SER A 187 -2.16 -6.91 -36.01
N GLU A 188 -1.97 -7.44 -34.82
CA GLU A 188 -3.05 -7.89 -33.92
C GLU A 188 -2.64 -7.80 -32.45
N TRP A 189 -3.62 -7.63 -31.57
CA TRP A 189 -3.40 -7.52 -30.13
C TRP A 189 -2.73 -8.75 -29.50
N GLY A 190 -2.97 -9.95 -30.08
CA GLY A 190 -2.35 -11.19 -29.59
C GLY A 190 -0.81 -11.19 -29.66
N GLN A 191 -0.20 -10.32 -30.48
CA GLN A 191 1.24 -10.18 -30.58
C GLN A 191 1.83 -9.28 -29.48
N VAL A 192 0.99 -8.48 -28.81
CA VAL A 192 1.43 -7.57 -27.76
C VAL A 192 1.77 -8.36 -26.51
N GLY A 193 2.99 -8.18 -26.01
CA GLY A 193 3.52 -8.84 -24.83
C GLY A 193 4.44 -7.93 -24.02
N ILE A 194 5.03 -8.49 -22.97
CA ILE A 194 5.97 -7.76 -22.12
C ILE A 194 7.32 -7.65 -22.84
N GLU A 195 7.83 -6.44 -22.94
CA GLU A 195 9.13 -6.15 -23.49
C GLU A 195 10.13 -5.78 -22.40
N LYS A 196 11.23 -6.51 -22.31
CA LYS A 196 12.30 -6.23 -21.34
C LYS A 196 13.17 -5.05 -21.73
N TRP A 197 13.27 -4.78 -23.03
CA TRP A 197 14.14 -3.74 -23.60
C TRP A 197 13.57 -3.21 -24.90
N ASN A 198 13.54 -1.89 -25.05
CA ASN A 198 13.20 -1.22 -26.29
C ASN A 198 13.98 0.09 -26.38
N TRP A 199 14.85 0.21 -27.39
CA TRP A 199 15.72 1.37 -27.54
C TRP A 199 14.96 2.64 -27.95
N MET A 200 13.85 2.50 -28.67
CA MET A 200 13.11 3.63 -29.24
C MET A 200 12.00 4.15 -28.32
N SER A 201 11.52 3.32 -27.41
CA SER A 201 10.44 3.68 -26.49
C SER A 201 10.57 2.91 -25.16
N ILE A 202 10.41 3.61 -24.04
CA ILE A 202 10.33 2.98 -22.72
C ILE A 202 8.89 2.55 -22.38
N MET A 203 7.92 2.94 -23.21
CA MET A 203 6.50 2.75 -22.91
C MET A 203 6.07 1.29 -22.71
N PRO A 204 6.62 0.29 -23.43
CA PRO A 204 6.31 -1.10 -23.12
C PRO A 204 6.62 -1.49 -21.66
N GLN A 205 7.74 -1.02 -21.11
CA GLN A 205 8.14 -1.26 -19.72
C GLN A 205 7.28 -0.45 -18.75
N ALA A 206 7.03 0.84 -19.07
CA ALA A 206 6.22 1.73 -18.25
C ALA A 206 4.76 1.25 -18.15
N ASP A 207 4.18 0.82 -19.26
CA ASP A 207 2.83 0.27 -19.30
C ASP A 207 2.71 -1.02 -18.50
N TYR A 208 3.72 -1.89 -18.58
CA TYR A 208 3.69 -3.09 -17.75
C TYR A 208 3.84 -2.78 -16.26
N ALA A 209 4.67 -1.81 -15.89
CA ALA A 209 4.79 -1.36 -14.50
C ALA A 209 3.46 -0.76 -13.98
N ALA A 210 2.83 0.10 -14.77
CA ALA A 210 1.53 0.68 -14.46
C ALA A 210 0.41 -0.38 -14.38
N PHE A 211 0.39 -1.32 -15.33
CA PHE A 211 -0.57 -2.44 -15.31
C PHE A 211 -0.41 -3.29 -14.05
N ARG A 212 0.81 -3.60 -13.61
CA ARG A 212 1.02 -4.41 -12.41
C ARG A 212 0.42 -3.76 -11.16
N LYS A 213 0.49 -2.43 -11.04
CA LYS A 213 -0.16 -1.67 -9.98
C LYS A 213 -1.68 -1.76 -10.09
N ALA A 214 -2.22 -1.45 -11.27
CA ALA A 214 -3.64 -1.53 -11.55
C ALA A 214 -4.21 -2.95 -11.40
N ALA A 215 -3.41 -4.00 -11.66
CA ALA A 215 -3.82 -5.39 -11.57
C ALA A 215 -4.32 -5.76 -10.17
N VAL A 216 -3.73 -5.20 -9.11
CA VAL A 216 -4.13 -5.46 -7.72
C VAL A 216 -5.58 -5.02 -7.50
N ALA A 217 -5.94 -3.80 -7.83
CA ALA A 217 -7.31 -3.32 -7.73
C ALA A 217 -8.27 -4.13 -8.62
N ARG A 218 -7.82 -4.55 -9.82
CA ARG A 218 -8.64 -5.28 -10.79
C ARG A 218 -9.02 -6.69 -10.34
N PHE A 219 -8.12 -7.43 -9.68
CA PHE A 219 -8.50 -8.76 -9.17
C PHE A 219 -9.16 -8.70 -7.78
N ILE A 220 -8.87 -7.69 -6.95
CA ILE A 220 -9.53 -7.51 -5.64
C ILE A 220 -10.99 -7.07 -5.80
N LYS A 221 -11.30 -6.22 -6.79
CA LYS A 221 -12.68 -5.71 -7.00
C LYS A 221 -13.75 -6.80 -7.04
N PRO A 222 -13.63 -7.90 -7.81
CA PRO A 222 -14.59 -9.00 -7.79
C PRO A 222 -14.72 -9.68 -6.41
N TRP A 223 -13.65 -9.71 -5.62
CA TRP A 223 -13.69 -10.30 -4.29
C TRP A 223 -14.48 -9.43 -3.30
N VAL A 224 -14.27 -8.11 -3.39
CA VAL A 224 -15.06 -7.13 -2.64
C VAL A 224 -16.54 -7.25 -3.01
N ASP A 225 -16.85 -7.29 -4.30
CA ASP A 225 -18.22 -7.43 -4.79
C ASP A 225 -18.87 -8.71 -4.28
N ALA A 226 -18.12 -9.82 -4.23
CA ALA A 226 -18.59 -11.09 -3.72
C ALA A 226 -18.96 -11.04 -2.22
N VAL A 227 -18.17 -10.33 -1.42
CA VAL A 227 -18.49 -10.07 0.00
C VAL A 227 -19.70 -9.16 0.11
N LYS A 228 -19.69 -8.02 -0.60
CA LYS A 228 -20.74 -6.99 -0.54
C LYS A 228 -22.11 -7.48 -1.05
N GLU A 229 -22.15 -8.47 -1.93
CA GLU A 229 -23.39 -9.12 -2.37
C GLU A 229 -24.16 -9.75 -1.19
N VAL A 230 -23.46 -10.27 -0.22
CA VAL A 230 -24.04 -10.97 0.93
C VAL A 230 -23.96 -10.18 2.24
N ASP A 231 -23.02 -9.25 2.35
CA ASP A 231 -22.85 -8.36 3.50
C ASP A 231 -22.49 -6.94 3.07
N ALA A 232 -23.49 -6.11 2.90
CA ALA A 232 -23.32 -4.70 2.52
C ALA A 232 -22.99 -3.78 3.71
N VAL A 233 -22.95 -4.30 4.95
CA VAL A 233 -22.84 -3.51 6.17
C VAL A 233 -21.38 -3.38 6.64
N HIS A 234 -20.67 -4.51 6.73
CA HIS A 234 -19.32 -4.52 7.27
C HIS A 234 -18.30 -4.02 6.25
N PRO A 235 -17.33 -3.19 6.68
CA PRO A 235 -16.24 -2.75 5.82
C PRO A 235 -15.39 -3.92 5.32
N VAL A 236 -14.87 -3.74 4.10
CA VAL A 236 -13.86 -4.61 3.50
C VAL A 236 -12.56 -3.83 3.40
N MET A 237 -11.48 -4.39 3.90
CA MET A 237 -10.16 -3.79 3.85
C MET A 237 -9.14 -4.69 3.15
N ALA A 238 -8.03 -4.10 2.76
CA ALA A 238 -6.82 -4.80 2.35
C ALA A 238 -5.61 -4.01 2.84
N ASP A 239 -4.50 -4.69 3.07
CA ASP A 239 -3.27 -4.04 3.49
C ASP A 239 -2.08 -4.34 2.58
N ASN A 240 -1.17 -3.40 2.56
CA ASN A 240 0.04 -3.42 1.76
C ASN A 240 1.27 -3.66 2.66
N ILE A 241 2.34 -4.21 2.07
CA ILE A 241 3.59 -4.47 2.81
C ILE A 241 4.25 -3.19 3.33
N SER A 242 3.98 -2.04 2.70
CA SER A 242 4.44 -0.70 3.08
C SER A 242 3.81 0.33 2.14
N SER A 243 3.97 1.62 2.43
CA SER A 243 3.60 2.66 1.48
C SER A 243 4.44 2.60 0.19
N MET A 244 3.83 2.93 -0.93
CA MET A 244 4.51 3.04 -2.23
C MET A 244 5.58 4.15 -2.25
N LEU A 245 5.54 5.11 -1.35
CA LEU A 245 6.55 6.16 -1.22
C LEU A 245 7.81 5.72 -0.46
N ASN A 246 7.83 4.55 0.15
CA ASN A 246 9.00 4.09 0.87
C ASN A 246 10.14 3.66 -0.08
N PRO A 247 11.27 4.39 -0.19
CA PRO A 247 12.35 4.06 -1.12
C PRO A 247 13.15 2.82 -0.74
N GLY A 248 12.98 2.33 0.48
CA GLY A 248 13.73 1.18 1.02
C GLY A 248 13.11 -0.19 0.73
N VAL A 249 12.00 -0.26 0.01
CA VAL A 249 11.39 -1.54 -0.37
C VAL A 249 11.70 -1.86 -1.83
N ASP A 250 12.07 -3.12 -2.08
CA ASP A 250 12.51 -3.58 -3.38
C ASP A 250 11.48 -3.35 -4.50
N TYR A 251 12.00 -2.94 -5.64
CA TYR A 251 11.23 -2.79 -6.88
C TYR A 251 11.13 -4.15 -7.60
N PRO A 252 10.08 -4.35 -8.40
CA PRO A 252 8.93 -3.49 -8.62
C PRO A 252 7.78 -3.83 -7.65
N ARG A 253 7.28 -2.84 -6.95
CA ARG A 253 6.08 -3.02 -6.13
C ARG A 253 4.86 -3.16 -7.02
N PRO A 254 4.02 -4.14 -6.80
CA PRO A 254 2.84 -4.37 -7.62
C PRO A 254 1.61 -3.61 -7.12
N GLN A 255 1.75 -2.51 -6.39
CA GLN A 255 0.61 -1.84 -5.77
C GLN A 255 0.61 -0.34 -6.02
N ASP A 256 -0.59 0.21 -6.11
CA ASP A 256 -0.89 1.63 -5.98
C ASP A 256 -1.79 1.81 -4.75
N ASP A 257 -1.28 2.49 -3.72
CA ASP A 257 -2.01 2.72 -2.48
C ASP A 257 -3.29 3.54 -2.73
N PHE A 258 -3.26 4.45 -3.71
CA PHE A 258 -4.40 5.29 -4.07
C PHE A 258 -5.47 4.52 -4.84
N ASP A 259 -5.07 3.64 -5.77
CA ASP A 259 -6.00 2.79 -6.52
C ASP A 259 -6.67 1.76 -5.63
N LEU A 260 -5.95 1.19 -4.66
CA LEU A 260 -6.49 0.21 -3.73
C LEU A 260 -7.70 0.78 -2.96
N LYS A 261 -7.60 2.02 -2.48
CA LYS A 261 -8.70 2.71 -1.76
C LYS A 261 -9.94 2.96 -2.63
N ASN A 262 -9.85 2.84 -3.94
CA ASN A 262 -11.00 2.97 -4.83
C ASN A 262 -11.85 1.70 -4.88
N VAL A 263 -11.32 0.56 -4.44
CA VAL A 263 -12.01 -0.75 -4.49
C VAL A 263 -12.33 -1.34 -3.12
N VAL A 264 -11.65 -0.89 -2.06
CA VAL A 264 -11.92 -1.31 -0.66
C VAL A 264 -12.40 -0.14 0.19
N ASP A 265 -13.11 -0.43 1.28
CA ASP A 265 -13.59 0.61 2.21
C ASP A 265 -12.44 1.20 3.03
N ASP A 266 -11.50 0.35 3.47
CA ASP A 266 -10.34 0.75 4.27
C ASP A 266 -9.05 0.17 3.72
N ILE A 267 -7.95 0.90 3.91
CA ILE A 267 -6.61 0.44 3.60
C ILE A 267 -5.73 0.38 4.84
N GLY A 268 -4.87 -0.62 4.86
CA GLY A 268 -3.87 -0.82 5.89
C GLY A 268 -2.47 -0.99 5.31
N MET A 269 -1.46 -0.93 6.17
CA MET A 269 -0.10 -1.30 5.82
C MET A 269 0.57 -2.07 6.94
N SER A 270 1.45 -3.00 6.55
CA SER A 270 2.44 -3.60 7.44
C SER A 270 3.57 -2.61 7.71
N PHE A 271 3.89 -2.38 8.97
CA PHE A 271 4.87 -1.39 9.37
C PHE A 271 5.98 -1.99 10.23
N TYR A 272 7.11 -2.26 9.58
CA TYR A 272 8.28 -2.92 10.17
C TYR A 272 9.54 -2.05 10.04
N PRO A 273 9.69 -0.97 10.83
CA PRO A 273 10.75 0.02 10.64
C PRO A 273 12.17 -0.53 10.68
N LYS A 274 12.41 -1.57 11.46
CA LYS A 274 13.72 -2.23 11.58
C LYS A 274 13.86 -3.51 10.74
N GLN A 275 12.89 -3.81 9.89
CA GLN A 275 12.92 -5.00 9.06
C GLN A 275 12.60 -4.66 7.59
N ASN A 276 11.40 -4.97 7.13
CA ASN A 276 11.05 -4.92 5.71
C ASN A 276 10.88 -3.50 5.17
N SER A 277 10.42 -2.56 5.99
CA SER A 277 10.15 -1.20 5.52
C SER A 277 11.37 -0.28 5.53
N GLY A 278 12.43 -0.61 6.27
CA GLY A 278 13.64 0.23 6.36
C GLY A 278 13.40 1.65 6.89
N THR A 279 12.23 1.92 7.46
CA THR A 279 11.79 3.26 7.89
C THR A 279 12.30 3.64 9.28
N GLN A 280 13.60 3.50 9.50
CA GLN A 280 14.20 3.83 10.81
C GLN A 280 14.32 5.34 11.02
N GLU A 281 14.46 6.13 9.96
CA GLU A 281 14.54 7.58 10.04
C GLU A 281 13.16 8.20 10.36
N PRO A 282 13.04 9.05 11.41
CA PRO A 282 11.77 9.65 11.79
C PRO A 282 11.07 10.44 10.65
N ALA A 283 11.83 11.22 9.90
CA ALA A 283 11.26 12.00 8.78
C ALA A 283 10.66 11.11 7.70
N LEU A 284 11.27 9.95 7.41
CA LEU A 284 10.75 8.99 6.46
C LEU A 284 9.47 8.32 6.97
N ARG A 285 9.38 8.03 8.27
CA ARG A 285 8.14 7.49 8.84
C ARG A 285 6.98 8.48 8.69
N TRP A 286 7.21 9.76 8.99
CA TRP A 286 6.20 10.80 8.83
C TRP A 286 5.74 10.95 7.39
N GLU A 287 6.66 10.93 6.42
CA GLU A 287 6.33 10.96 5.00
C GLU A 287 5.45 9.77 4.60
N VAL A 288 5.87 8.55 4.98
CA VAL A 288 5.14 7.31 4.70
C VAL A 288 3.72 7.34 5.29
N PHE A 289 3.57 7.81 6.52
CA PHE A 289 2.24 7.94 7.15
C PHE A 289 1.39 9.00 6.47
N ASP A 290 1.97 10.15 6.11
CA ASP A 290 1.23 11.21 5.43
C ASP A 290 0.77 10.78 4.04
N ALA A 291 1.63 10.08 3.30
CA ALA A 291 1.28 9.48 2.02
C ALA A 291 0.13 8.47 2.15
N TYR A 292 0.20 7.63 3.17
CA TYR A 292 -0.85 6.64 3.41
C TYR A 292 -2.17 7.28 3.88
N TYR A 293 -2.07 8.37 4.66
CA TYR A 293 -3.23 9.19 5.03
C TYR A 293 -3.87 9.85 3.81
N ALA A 294 -3.07 10.33 2.85
CA ALA A 294 -3.56 10.85 1.57
C ALA A 294 -4.23 9.74 0.73
N ALA A 295 -3.59 8.59 0.58
CA ALA A 295 -4.15 7.43 -0.12
C ALA A 295 -5.49 6.97 0.50
N ALA A 296 -5.60 7.02 1.83
CA ALA A 296 -6.84 6.79 2.58
C ALA A 296 -7.87 7.94 2.46
N LYS A 297 -7.72 8.85 1.48
CA LYS A 297 -8.59 10.02 1.27
C LYS A 297 -8.75 10.90 2.53
N ARG A 298 -7.71 10.90 3.39
CA ARG A 298 -7.66 11.60 4.68
C ARG A 298 -8.77 11.21 5.67
N GLU A 299 -9.31 10.00 5.51
CA GLU A 299 -10.33 9.42 6.41
C GLU A 299 -9.72 8.61 7.57
N GLY A 300 -8.39 8.44 7.55
CA GLY A 300 -7.64 7.59 8.45
C GLY A 300 -7.31 6.23 7.84
N PHE A 301 -6.17 5.69 8.22
CA PHE A 301 -5.64 4.42 7.73
C PHE A 301 -5.39 3.43 8.87
N TRP A 302 -5.12 2.18 8.53
CA TRP A 302 -4.74 1.17 9.50
C TRP A 302 -3.22 0.96 9.48
N ILE A 303 -2.62 0.86 10.65
CA ILE A 303 -1.40 0.07 10.82
C ILE A 303 -1.88 -1.36 11.02
N ALA A 304 -1.98 -2.11 9.93
CA ALA A 304 -2.55 -3.45 9.92
C ALA A 304 -1.63 -4.47 10.61
N GLU A 305 -0.30 -4.23 10.48
CA GLU A 305 0.71 -4.96 11.23
C GLU A 305 1.80 -4.00 11.73
N LEU A 306 1.94 -3.87 13.05
CA LEU A 306 3.06 -3.15 13.65
C LEU A 306 4.07 -4.11 14.22
N GLN A 307 5.33 -3.99 13.80
CA GLN A 307 6.45 -4.75 14.37
C GLN A 307 6.49 -4.62 15.90
N THR A 308 6.31 -5.74 16.62
CA THR A 308 6.43 -5.76 18.09
C THR A 308 7.88 -5.89 18.53
N HIS A 309 8.67 -6.71 17.84
CA HIS A 309 10.07 -7.00 18.17
C HIS A 309 10.76 -7.73 17.01
N ILE A 310 11.58 -8.73 17.30
CA ILE A 310 12.18 -9.62 16.30
C ILE A 310 11.11 -10.53 15.70
N GLN A 311 11.01 -10.57 14.38
CA GLN A 311 10.07 -11.43 13.68
C GLN A 311 10.67 -12.83 13.42
N ALA A 312 12.00 -12.92 13.24
CA ALA A 312 12.70 -14.18 13.06
C ALA A 312 13.99 -14.21 13.90
N LEU A 313 14.27 -15.35 14.53
CA LEU A 313 15.40 -15.53 15.45
C LEU A 313 16.75 -15.11 14.87
N PHE A 314 16.99 -15.41 13.59
CA PHE A 314 18.28 -15.21 12.95
C PHE A 314 18.45 -13.83 12.31
N ASN A 315 17.56 -12.90 12.58
CA ASN A 315 17.67 -11.51 12.11
C ASN A 315 17.82 -10.52 13.28
N PRO A 316 19.00 -10.44 13.91
CA PRO A 316 19.23 -9.61 15.11
C PRO A 316 19.04 -8.12 14.85
N ASN A 317 19.19 -7.65 13.61
CA ASN A 317 19.01 -6.24 13.26
C ASN A 317 17.54 -5.78 13.35
N THR A 318 16.60 -6.71 13.47
CA THR A 318 15.18 -6.42 13.60
C THR A 318 14.71 -6.20 15.05
N CYS A 319 15.59 -6.36 16.03
CA CYS A 319 15.25 -6.11 17.43
C CYS A 319 14.90 -4.63 17.65
N CYS A 320 13.73 -4.39 18.26
CA CYS A 320 13.31 -3.05 18.67
C CYS A 320 13.29 -2.91 20.20
N THR A 321 13.49 -1.69 20.66
CA THR A 321 13.35 -1.34 22.08
C THR A 321 11.92 -0.91 22.38
N LEU A 322 11.55 -0.84 23.65
CA LEU A 322 10.25 -0.26 24.07
C LEU A 322 10.10 1.20 23.62
N ARG A 323 11.22 1.93 23.57
CA ARG A 323 11.23 3.31 23.07
C ARG A 323 10.87 3.36 21.59
N ASP A 324 11.45 2.50 20.77
CA ASP A 324 11.12 2.40 19.33
C ASP A 324 9.62 2.13 19.16
N LEU A 325 9.13 1.10 19.86
CA LEU A 325 7.72 0.69 19.79
C LEU A 325 6.78 1.82 20.23
N LYS A 326 7.09 2.50 21.33
CA LYS A 326 6.30 3.64 21.80
C LYS A 326 6.26 4.78 20.78
N PHE A 327 7.41 5.12 20.16
CA PHE A 327 7.47 6.16 19.13
C PHE A 327 6.64 5.78 17.91
N TRP A 328 6.76 4.56 17.39
CA TRP A 328 6.00 4.13 16.22
C TRP A 328 4.50 4.16 16.45
N CYS A 329 4.05 3.73 17.63
CA CYS A 329 2.65 3.82 18.02
C CYS A 329 2.14 5.28 18.06
N LEU A 330 2.92 6.18 18.66
CA LEU A 330 2.51 7.58 18.81
C LEU A 330 2.62 8.38 17.52
N GLU A 331 3.65 8.14 16.71
CA GLU A 331 3.84 8.80 15.41
C GLU A 331 2.72 8.42 14.43
N SER A 332 2.43 7.12 14.27
CA SER A 332 1.35 6.66 13.38
C SER A 332 -0.02 7.18 13.83
N TYR A 333 -0.28 7.16 15.13
CA TYR A 333 -1.50 7.71 15.72
C TYR A 333 -1.65 9.21 15.43
N ALA A 334 -0.61 10.00 15.68
CA ALA A 334 -0.61 11.45 15.43
C ALA A 334 -0.70 11.79 13.94
N ALA A 335 -0.24 10.90 13.07
CA ALA A 335 -0.32 11.04 11.62
C ALA A 335 -1.68 10.63 11.03
N GLY A 336 -2.64 10.19 11.86
CA GLY A 336 -4.01 9.92 11.43
C GLY A 336 -4.34 8.44 11.23
N ALA A 337 -3.54 7.53 11.79
CA ALA A 337 -3.99 6.16 11.90
C ALA A 337 -5.27 6.08 12.75
N LYS A 338 -6.27 5.35 12.28
CA LYS A 338 -7.53 5.07 13.01
C LYS A 338 -7.53 3.70 13.67
N ALA A 339 -6.53 2.89 13.34
CA ALA A 339 -6.31 1.59 13.94
C ALA A 339 -4.82 1.25 13.99
N LEU A 340 -4.45 0.48 15.01
CA LEU A 340 -3.10 -0.06 15.19
C LEU A 340 -3.19 -1.49 15.69
N ILE A 341 -2.65 -2.41 14.92
CA ILE A 341 -2.65 -3.85 15.17
C ILE A 341 -1.20 -4.32 15.24
N TYR A 342 -0.85 -4.97 16.32
CA TYR A 342 0.50 -5.50 16.50
C TYR A 342 0.70 -6.82 15.77
N TRP A 343 1.80 -6.97 15.06
CA TRP A 343 2.35 -8.24 14.67
C TRP A 343 3.44 -8.64 15.65
N MET A 344 3.14 -9.43 16.66
CA MET A 344 1.89 -10.16 16.87
C MET A 344 1.59 -10.34 18.36
N TRP A 345 0.43 -10.94 18.68
CA TRP A 345 0.07 -11.24 20.06
C TRP A 345 1.08 -12.18 20.73
N ARG A 346 1.29 -13.36 20.15
CA ARG A 346 2.18 -14.40 20.68
C ARG A 346 3.12 -14.96 19.60
N PRO A 347 4.31 -15.46 19.97
CA PRO A 347 5.26 -16.06 19.05
C PRO A 347 4.73 -17.31 18.34
N PHE A 348 5.25 -17.58 17.15
CA PHE A 348 5.04 -18.87 16.49
C PHE A 348 5.81 -19.99 17.17
N THR A 349 5.17 -21.16 17.23
CA THR A 349 5.78 -22.37 17.78
C THR A 349 6.56 -23.18 16.75
N LYS A 350 6.35 -22.89 15.45
CA LYS A 350 7.03 -23.57 14.33
C LYS A 350 7.09 -22.67 13.09
N GLY A 351 7.88 -23.07 12.10
CA GLY A 351 8.07 -22.33 10.85
C GLY A 351 9.21 -21.33 10.93
N ILE A 352 9.37 -20.52 9.88
CA ILE A 352 10.49 -19.58 9.75
C ILE A 352 10.46 -18.44 10.76
N GLN A 353 9.30 -18.15 11.34
CA GLN A 353 9.12 -17.15 12.39
C GLN A 353 9.13 -17.77 13.81
N THR A 354 9.59 -19.02 13.96
CA THR A 354 9.77 -19.65 15.27
C THR A 354 10.71 -18.81 16.14
N LEU A 355 10.40 -18.73 17.44
CA LEU A 355 11.13 -17.92 18.42
C LEU A 355 11.13 -16.41 18.13
N SER A 356 10.22 -15.94 17.29
CA SER A 356 9.87 -14.51 17.23
C SER A 356 9.39 -13.99 18.58
N ARG A 357 9.07 -12.72 18.67
CA ARG A 357 8.60 -12.08 19.90
C ARG A 357 7.25 -11.42 19.67
N GLY A 358 6.33 -11.68 20.58
CA GLY A 358 5.00 -11.04 20.62
C GLY A 358 4.84 -10.13 21.84
N LEU A 359 3.61 -9.73 22.12
CA LEU A 359 3.25 -9.01 23.34
C LEU A 359 3.28 -9.93 24.56
N VAL A 360 2.97 -11.20 24.35
CA VAL A 360 3.23 -12.27 25.34
C VAL A 360 4.39 -13.14 24.86
N ASN A 361 5.00 -13.88 25.78
CA ASN A 361 6.07 -14.82 25.46
C ASN A 361 5.51 -16.19 25.00
N TRP A 362 6.41 -17.16 24.74
CA TRP A 362 6.03 -18.51 24.30
C TRP A 362 5.30 -19.34 25.37
N ALA A 363 5.36 -18.95 26.65
CA ALA A 363 4.57 -19.52 27.73
C ALA A 363 3.21 -18.81 27.92
N ASN A 364 2.89 -17.88 27.00
CA ASN A 364 1.69 -17.06 27.07
C ASN A 364 1.63 -16.14 28.31
N GLU A 365 2.80 -15.67 28.76
CA GLU A 365 2.95 -14.75 29.87
C GLU A 365 3.19 -13.33 29.36
N PRO A 366 2.58 -12.28 29.98
CA PRO A 366 2.82 -10.88 29.62
C PRO A 366 4.31 -10.51 29.64
N THR A 367 4.71 -9.66 28.70
CA THR A 367 6.05 -9.09 28.61
C THR A 367 6.01 -7.58 28.86
N GLU A 368 7.16 -6.93 28.95
CA GLU A 368 7.26 -5.46 29.04
C GLU A 368 6.57 -4.74 27.85
N ARG A 369 6.41 -5.40 26.69
CA ARG A 369 5.67 -4.87 25.53
C ARG A 369 4.15 -4.90 25.79
N PHE A 370 3.67 -5.89 26.52
CA PHE A 370 2.29 -5.95 26.98
C PHE A 370 1.99 -4.77 27.92
N ASP A 371 2.88 -4.48 28.88
CA ASP A 371 2.71 -3.36 29.82
C ASP A 371 2.66 -2.02 29.07
N LEU A 372 3.54 -1.83 28.09
CA LEU A 372 3.50 -0.66 27.20
C LEU A 372 2.19 -0.56 26.40
N ALA A 373 1.74 -1.67 25.82
CA ALA A 373 0.48 -1.69 25.09
C ALA A 373 -0.71 -1.35 25.99
N GLN A 374 -0.71 -1.83 27.23
CA GLN A 374 -1.74 -1.49 28.24
C GLN A 374 -1.69 0.01 28.62
N GLU A 375 -0.50 0.62 28.74
CA GLU A 375 -0.36 2.06 28.96
C GLU A 375 -0.98 2.84 27.80
N LEU A 376 -0.65 2.49 26.56
CA LEU A 376 -1.14 3.17 25.37
C LEU A 376 -2.65 2.97 25.15
N SER A 377 -3.20 1.81 25.49
CA SER A 377 -4.63 1.55 25.35
C SER A 377 -5.49 2.55 26.14
N ARG A 378 -5.04 2.90 27.35
CA ARG A 378 -5.73 3.90 28.18
C ARG A 378 -5.74 5.27 27.54
N MET A 379 -4.60 5.69 26.97
CA MET A 379 -4.48 6.95 26.25
C MET A 379 -5.39 6.98 25.00
N TYR A 380 -5.39 5.92 24.19
CA TYR A 380 -6.24 5.84 23.00
C TYR A 380 -7.73 5.83 23.33
N ALA A 381 -8.11 5.16 24.42
CA ALA A 381 -9.50 5.16 24.88
C ALA A 381 -9.96 6.56 25.36
N GLU A 382 -9.06 7.35 25.95
CA GLU A 382 -9.36 8.70 26.41
C GLU A 382 -9.44 9.72 25.26
N ILE A 383 -8.51 9.65 24.28
CA ILE A 383 -8.40 10.65 23.22
C ILE A 383 -9.30 10.30 22.01
N GLY A 384 -9.44 9.00 21.65
CA GLY A 384 -10.14 8.56 20.44
C GLY A 384 -9.33 8.74 19.16
N VAL A 385 -9.97 8.87 18.00
CA VAL A 385 -9.30 9.06 16.71
C VAL A 385 -8.83 10.50 16.55
N ILE A 386 -7.58 10.69 16.10
CA ILE A 386 -7.03 12.00 15.75
C ILE A 386 -7.17 12.21 14.24
N LYS A 387 -7.65 13.39 13.84
CA LYS A 387 -7.65 13.83 12.45
C LYS A 387 -6.58 14.91 12.28
N PRO A 388 -5.49 14.64 11.55
CA PRO A 388 -4.46 15.63 11.29
C PRO A 388 -5.02 16.88 10.59
N VAL A 389 -4.52 18.04 10.97
CA VAL A 389 -4.89 19.30 10.30
C VAL A 389 -4.16 19.37 8.96
N ARG A 390 -4.88 19.68 7.88
CA ARG A 390 -4.30 19.85 6.55
C ARG A 390 -3.27 20.98 6.53
N SER A 391 -2.15 20.78 5.84
CA SER A 391 -1.16 21.83 5.59
C SER A 391 -1.65 22.84 4.54
N SER A 392 -1.01 23.99 4.46
CA SER A 392 -1.13 24.89 3.31
C SER A 392 -0.12 24.58 2.19
N VAL A 393 0.82 23.66 2.43
CA VAL A 393 1.86 23.24 1.50
C VAL A 393 1.65 21.78 1.12
N GLY A 394 1.55 21.48 -0.17
CA GLY A 394 1.46 20.13 -0.72
C GLY A 394 2.73 19.77 -1.51
N LEU A 395 3.19 18.55 -1.36
CA LEU A 395 4.24 17.95 -2.17
C LEU A 395 3.59 16.95 -3.12
N LEU A 396 3.57 17.31 -4.42
CA LEU A 396 2.89 16.53 -5.44
C LEU A 396 3.61 15.21 -5.70
N PHE A 397 2.89 14.13 -5.58
CA PHE A 397 3.34 12.78 -5.91
C PHE A 397 2.58 12.24 -7.12
N ASP A 398 3.31 11.66 -8.06
CA ASP A 398 2.78 10.98 -9.24
C ASP A 398 3.48 9.63 -9.43
N PRO A 399 2.74 8.50 -9.34
CA PRO A 399 3.31 7.17 -9.57
C PRO A 399 3.98 7.01 -10.94
N LEU A 400 3.51 7.72 -11.97
CA LEU A 400 4.09 7.66 -13.31
C LEU A 400 5.50 8.24 -13.35
N CYS A 401 5.77 9.30 -12.59
CA CYS A 401 7.12 9.84 -12.42
C CYS A 401 8.08 8.83 -11.81
N ASP A 402 7.62 8.04 -10.83
CA ASP A 402 8.43 6.98 -10.23
C ASP A 402 8.74 5.88 -11.24
N ASP A 403 7.73 5.39 -11.96
CA ASP A 403 7.90 4.33 -12.96
C ASP A 403 8.89 4.75 -14.05
N PHE A 404 8.74 5.93 -14.61
CA PHE A 404 9.62 6.40 -15.69
C PHE A 404 11.06 6.56 -15.20
N GLN A 405 11.27 7.19 -14.04
CA GLN A 405 12.62 7.38 -13.52
C GLN A 405 13.29 6.07 -13.14
N ARG A 406 12.55 5.10 -12.61
CA ARG A 406 13.06 3.75 -12.35
C ARG A 406 13.50 3.06 -13.63
N ILE A 407 12.69 3.13 -14.70
CA ILE A 407 13.02 2.51 -15.98
C ILE A 407 14.24 3.18 -16.61
N PHE A 408 14.28 4.52 -16.64
CA PHE A 408 15.46 5.23 -17.13
C PHE A 408 16.71 4.90 -16.32
N SER A 409 16.62 4.92 -15.01
CA SER A 409 17.75 4.62 -14.13
C SER A 409 18.19 3.16 -14.23
N GLY A 410 17.25 2.21 -14.21
CA GLY A 410 17.53 0.78 -14.30
C GLY A 410 18.20 0.38 -15.61
N ASN A 411 17.77 0.96 -16.73
CA ASN A 411 18.38 0.74 -18.04
C ASN A 411 19.86 1.17 -18.11
N TYR A 412 20.29 2.08 -17.23
CA TYR A 412 21.68 2.54 -17.13
C TYR A 412 22.40 2.04 -15.86
N GLY A 413 21.79 1.18 -15.08
CA GLY A 413 22.36 0.68 -13.81
C GLY A 413 22.55 1.77 -12.75
N LEU A 414 21.70 2.79 -12.78
CA LEU A 414 21.69 3.89 -11.82
C LEU A 414 20.69 3.64 -10.68
N ASP A 415 20.64 4.57 -9.72
CA ASP A 415 19.70 4.49 -8.59
C ASP A 415 18.23 4.61 -9.07
N GLU A 416 17.50 3.52 -8.97
CA GLU A 416 16.10 3.44 -9.38
C GLU A 416 15.15 4.19 -8.42
N SER A 417 15.59 4.55 -7.23
CA SER A 417 14.78 5.24 -6.22
C SER A 417 14.91 6.77 -6.24
N ILE A 418 15.49 7.34 -7.29
CA ILE A 418 15.85 8.77 -7.34
C ILE A 418 14.63 9.69 -7.16
N TYR A 419 13.47 9.35 -7.72
CA TYR A 419 12.25 10.14 -7.53
C TYR A 419 11.78 10.12 -6.08
N LEU A 420 11.63 8.93 -5.50
CA LEU A 420 11.20 8.81 -4.11
C LEU A 420 12.18 9.46 -3.13
N ARG A 421 13.49 9.39 -3.41
CA ARG A 421 14.50 10.11 -2.60
C ARG A 421 14.40 11.62 -2.74
N SER A 422 14.00 12.12 -3.91
CA SER A 422 13.77 13.56 -4.11
C SER A 422 12.54 14.03 -3.34
N ILE A 423 11.44 13.27 -3.40
CA ILE A 423 10.24 13.51 -2.61
C ILE A 423 10.60 13.52 -1.11
N PHE A 424 11.29 12.48 -0.64
CA PHE A 424 11.74 12.41 0.75
C PHE A 424 12.65 13.58 1.14
N GLY A 425 13.58 13.98 0.27
CA GLY A 425 14.46 15.12 0.49
C GLY A 425 13.71 16.43 0.69
N ALA A 426 12.71 16.68 -0.15
CA ALA A 426 11.84 17.85 -0.05
C ALA A 426 10.99 17.82 1.24
N TYR A 427 10.35 16.68 1.52
CA TYR A 427 9.55 16.49 2.74
C TYR A 427 10.39 16.70 4.02
N LYS A 428 11.58 16.09 4.07
CA LYS A 428 12.53 16.24 5.19
C LYS A 428 13.02 17.68 5.36
N ALA A 429 13.23 18.41 4.25
CA ALA A 429 13.62 19.81 4.30
C ALA A 429 12.49 20.66 4.92
N MET A 430 11.23 20.41 4.57
CA MET A 430 10.10 21.10 5.18
C MET A 430 10.01 20.83 6.68
N LEU A 431 10.09 19.55 7.10
CA LEU A 431 10.06 19.19 8.53
C LEU A 431 11.19 19.83 9.32
N LYS A 432 12.42 19.87 8.80
CA LYS A 432 13.56 20.50 9.45
C LYS A 432 13.39 22.01 9.66
N ASN A 433 12.60 22.65 8.81
CA ASN A 433 12.28 24.08 8.92
C ASN A 433 10.94 24.32 9.64
N HIS A 434 10.38 23.31 10.31
CA HIS A 434 9.10 23.39 11.03
C HIS A 434 7.92 23.77 10.12
N VAL A 435 8.00 23.47 8.84
CA VAL A 435 6.92 23.64 7.88
C VAL A 435 6.25 22.29 7.69
N ARG A 436 4.97 22.21 8.03
CA ARG A 436 4.18 21.02 7.69
C ARG A 436 3.96 20.99 6.19
N CYS A 437 4.12 19.83 5.60
CA CYS A 437 3.88 19.54 4.20
C CYS A 437 3.06 18.26 4.10
N ASP A 438 2.02 18.25 3.28
CA ASP A 438 1.23 17.05 3.01
C ASP A 438 1.65 16.45 1.66
N ILE A 439 1.70 15.13 1.56
CA ILE A 439 1.78 14.43 0.26
C ILE A 439 0.41 14.55 -0.41
N VAL A 440 0.40 14.93 -1.69
CA VAL A 440 -0.84 15.22 -2.40
C VAL A 440 -0.85 14.63 -3.81
N THR A 441 -2.04 14.30 -4.28
CA THR A 441 -2.28 13.96 -5.69
C THR A 441 -2.76 15.19 -6.47
N LEU A 442 -2.84 15.06 -7.78
CA LEU A 442 -3.30 16.14 -8.65
C LEU A 442 -4.72 16.64 -8.31
N GLU A 443 -5.59 15.73 -7.87
CA GLU A 443 -6.97 16.04 -7.52
C GLU A 443 -7.12 16.92 -6.28
N GLU A 444 -6.08 16.98 -5.44
CA GLU A 444 -6.10 17.71 -4.17
C GLU A 444 -5.47 19.11 -4.24
N ILE A 445 -4.74 19.47 -5.31
CA ILE A 445 -3.89 20.67 -5.35
C ILE A 445 -4.64 21.96 -5.03
N GLU A 446 -5.90 22.08 -5.42
CA GLU A 446 -6.72 23.28 -5.14
C GLU A 446 -6.97 23.53 -3.64
N ASN A 447 -6.73 22.55 -2.78
CA ASN A 447 -6.88 22.69 -1.34
C ASN A 447 -5.65 23.33 -0.66
N TYR A 448 -4.60 23.64 -1.41
CA TYR A 448 -3.32 24.14 -0.91
C TYR A 448 -3.04 25.57 -1.39
N ARG A 449 -2.05 26.20 -0.80
CA ARG A 449 -1.55 27.52 -1.24
C ARG A 449 -0.24 27.38 -2.01
N VAL A 450 0.55 26.39 -1.67
CA VAL A 450 1.85 26.11 -2.27
C VAL A 450 1.88 24.64 -2.69
N ILE A 451 2.28 24.37 -3.92
CA ILE A 451 2.54 23.02 -4.43
C ILE A 451 4.01 22.91 -4.81
N ILE A 452 4.66 21.87 -4.29
CA ILE A 452 6.06 21.56 -4.58
C ILE A 452 6.10 20.39 -5.55
N LEU A 453 6.84 20.53 -6.64
CA LEU A 453 7.18 19.48 -7.59
C LEU A 453 8.68 19.20 -7.47
N SER A 454 9.03 18.05 -6.90
CA SER A 454 10.43 17.66 -6.70
C SER A 454 10.79 16.55 -7.67
N ASN A 455 11.72 16.83 -8.60
CA ASN A 455 12.13 15.89 -9.63
C ASN A 455 10.96 15.26 -10.40
N HIS A 456 9.93 16.08 -10.66
CA HIS A 456 8.66 15.66 -11.27
C HIS A 456 8.80 15.61 -12.79
N LEU A 457 9.52 14.61 -13.29
CA LEU A 457 9.98 14.50 -14.67
C LEU A 457 8.85 14.51 -15.70
N VAL A 458 7.78 13.77 -15.42
CA VAL A 458 6.64 13.60 -16.33
C VAL A 458 5.57 14.63 -16.03
N LEU A 459 5.05 15.30 -17.04
CA LEU A 459 3.90 16.18 -16.91
C LEU A 459 2.95 15.98 -18.09
N GLY A 460 1.83 15.30 -17.82
CA GLY A 460 0.76 15.15 -18.79
C GLY A 460 -0.05 16.44 -18.98
N GLU A 461 -0.81 16.49 -20.09
CA GLU A 461 -1.62 17.66 -20.42
C GLU A 461 -2.61 18.06 -19.30
N LYS A 462 -3.25 17.08 -18.67
CA LYS A 462 -4.21 17.31 -17.57
C LYS A 462 -3.52 17.95 -16.36
N ALA A 463 -2.35 17.44 -15.98
CA ALA A 463 -1.58 17.95 -14.86
C ALA A 463 -1.05 19.37 -15.15
N ALA A 464 -0.54 19.61 -16.36
CA ALA A 464 -0.09 20.92 -16.77
C ALA A 464 -1.22 21.97 -16.71
N ALA A 465 -2.39 21.65 -17.26
CA ALA A 465 -3.57 22.52 -17.22
C ALA A 465 -4.03 22.82 -15.79
N ALA A 466 -4.04 21.81 -14.92
CA ALA A 466 -4.44 21.97 -13.51
C ALA A 466 -3.45 22.88 -12.74
N LEU A 467 -2.14 22.69 -12.93
CA LEU A 467 -1.11 23.53 -12.30
C LEU A 467 -1.14 24.97 -12.83
N LYS A 468 -1.36 25.16 -14.14
CA LYS A 468 -1.54 26.49 -14.74
C LYS A 468 -2.74 27.20 -14.12
N ALA A 469 -3.89 26.56 -14.06
CA ALA A 469 -5.10 27.11 -13.45
C ALA A 469 -4.90 27.41 -11.95
N PHE A 470 -4.15 26.58 -11.24
CA PHE A 470 -3.80 26.81 -9.84
C PHE A 470 -2.97 28.11 -9.65
N VAL A 471 -1.96 28.32 -10.51
CA VAL A 471 -1.14 29.55 -10.48
C VAL A 471 -1.97 30.79 -10.86
N GLU A 472 -2.82 30.69 -11.88
CA GLU A 472 -3.70 31.79 -12.32
C GLU A 472 -4.69 32.23 -11.21
N LYS A 473 -5.08 31.30 -10.35
CA LYS A 473 -5.90 31.57 -9.14
C LYS A 473 -5.09 32.12 -7.95
N GLY A 474 -3.79 32.33 -8.11
CA GLY A 474 -2.91 32.88 -7.07
C GLY A 474 -2.19 31.84 -6.21
N GLY A 475 -2.24 30.57 -6.59
CA GLY A 475 -1.42 29.51 -6.00
C GLY A 475 0.06 29.65 -6.36
N VAL A 476 0.94 29.08 -5.54
CA VAL A 476 2.40 29.10 -5.76
C VAL A 476 2.87 27.70 -6.10
N VAL A 477 3.60 27.56 -7.21
CA VAL A 477 4.28 26.32 -7.59
C VAL A 477 5.78 26.48 -7.40
N ILE A 478 6.40 25.58 -6.65
CA ILE A 478 7.85 25.47 -6.49
C ILE A 478 8.29 24.21 -7.24
N MET A 479 9.26 24.34 -8.12
CA MET A 479 9.73 23.25 -8.96
C MET A 479 11.26 23.31 -9.14
N ASP A 480 11.87 22.16 -9.35
CA ASP A 480 13.29 22.06 -9.70
C ASP A 480 13.52 21.96 -11.22
N GLY A 481 14.80 21.93 -11.63
CA GLY A 481 15.18 21.94 -13.04
C GLY A 481 14.90 20.63 -13.80
N ARG A 482 14.48 19.57 -13.13
CA ARG A 482 14.10 18.29 -13.77
C ARG A 482 12.59 18.09 -13.85
N THR A 483 11.83 19.12 -13.61
CA THR A 483 10.36 19.06 -13.64
C THR A 483 9.85 19.32 -15.05
N ALA A 484 8.84 18.55 -15.48
CA ALA A 484 8.09 18.73 -16.72
C ALA A 484 8.97 18.71 -17.99
N LEU A 485 9.80 17.67 -18.13
CA LEU A 485 10.67 17.50 -19.29
C LEU A 485 10.06 16.58 -20.36
N ILE A 486 9.20 15.66 -19.98
CA ILE A 486 8.54 14.69 -20.87
C ILE A 486 7.05 14.59 -20.58
N ASP A 487 6.29 14.12 -21.55
CA ASP A 487 4.86 13.80 -21.38
C ASP A 487 4.62 12.35 -20.93
N GLU A 488 3.36 11.98 -20.77
CA GLU A 488 2.92 10.64 -20.35
C GLU A 488 3.14 9.54 -21.42
N GLU A 489 3.51 9.90 -22.64
CA GLU A 489 3.92 8.98 -23.73
C GLU A 489 5.45 8.91 -23.88
N SER A 490 6.21 9.49 -22.93
CA SER A 490 7.67 9.55 -22.93
C SER A 490 8.27 10.42 -24.04
N MET A 491 7.47 11.34 -24.59
CA MET A 491 7.97 12.30 -25.59
C MET A 491 8.55 13.52 -24.90
N GLN A 492 9.76 13.92 -25.31
CA GLN A 492 10.36 15.16 -24.84
C GLN A 492 9.48 16.35 -25.25
N LEU A 493 9.15 17.18 -24.27
CA LEU A 493 8.40 18.41 -24.51
C LEU A 493 9.27 19.45 -25.22
N LYS A 494 8.69 20.18 -26.18
CA LYS A 494 9.42 21.17 -26.98
C LYS A 494 9.77 22.42 -26.18
N ASP A 495 8.83 22.84 -25.36
CA ASP A 495 8.95 24.01 -24.51
C ASP A 495 9.07 23.56 -23.06
N LEU A 496 10.14 23.91 -22.39
CA LEU A 496 10.48 23.45 -21.06
C LEU A 496 10.44 24.61 -20.04
N PRO A 497 9.88 24.42 -18.86
CA PRO A 497 9.10 23.25 -18.45
C PRO A 497 7.78 23.16 -19.24
N GLY A 498 7.39 21.93 -19.56
CA GLY A 498 6.31 21.66 -20.49
C GLY A 498 4.91 22.09 -20.07
N GLY A 499 3.96 21.82 -20.97
CA GLY A 499 2.54 22.07 -20.72
C GLY A 499 2.18 23.55 -20.52
N ASP A 500 2.86 24.46 -21.24
CA ASP A 500 2.67 25.91 -21.10
C ASP A 500 3.02 26.49 -19.71
N LEU A 501 3.60 25.67 -18.82
CA LEU A 501 4.05 26.15 -17.51
C LEU A 501 5.10 27.24 -17.63
N TYR A 502 5.95 27.21 -18.68
CA TYR A 502 6.94 28.25 -18.93
C TYR A 502 6.31 29.63 -19.12
N GLU A 503 5.09 29.71 -19.66
CA GLU A 503 4.35 30.96 -19.79
C GLU A 503 3.90 31.48 -18.41
N ALA A 504 3.39 30.59 -17.55
CA ALA A 504 2.92 30.95 -16.22
C ALA A 504 4.06 31.38 -15.30
N ILE A 505 5.25 30.76 -15.39
CA ILE A 505 6.41 31.08 -14.56
C ILE A 505 7.32 32.15 -15.17
N GLY A 506 7.11 32.52 -16.44
CA GLY A 506 7.92 33.52 -17.15
C GLY A 506 9.35 33.08 -17.46
N GLN A 507 9.64 31.79 -17.40
CA GLN A 507 10.97 31.20 -17.66
C GLN A 507 10.86 30.02 -18.59
N ARG A 508 11.86 29.88 -19.48
CA ARG A 508 11.98 28.78 -20.40
C ARG A 508 13.37 28.16 -20.27
N PHE A 509 13.44 26.84 -20.08
CA PHE A 509 14.70 26.11 -20.16
C PHE A 509 15.06 25.91 -21.62
N TYR A 510 16.33 26.11 -21.98
CA TYR A 510 16.78 25.82 -23.31
C TYR A 510 17.93 24.81 -23.34
N ASP A 511 18.60 24.61 -22.23
CA ASP A 511 19.61 23.58 -22.03
C ASP A 511 19.87 23.34 -20.56
N PHE A 512 20.38 22.17 -20.22
CA PHE A 512 20.83 21.83 -18.86
C PHE A 512 21.89 20.73 -18.92
N ASP A 513 22.81 20.76 -18.00
CA ASP A 513 23.76 19.69 -17.72
C ASP A 513 23.55 19.15 -16.29
N ASN A 514 24.47 18.32 -15.80
CA ASN A 514 24.36 17.76 -14.45
C ASN A 514 24.53 18.78 -13.31
N GLU A 515 25.04 19.97 -13.60
CA GLU A 515 25.39 20.99 -12.61
C GLU A 515 24.63 22.31 -12.84
N THR A 516 24.20 22.62 -14.07
CA THR A 516 23.68 23.92 -14.44
C THR A 516 22.41 23.83 -15.27
N VAL A 517 21.39 24.61 -14.90
CA VAL A 517 20.20 24.84 -15.71
C VAL A 517 20.35 26.16 -16.43
N HIS A 518 20.35 26.14 -17.77
CA HIS A 518 20.40 27.32 -18.58
C HIS A 518 19.01 27.90 -18.80
N LEU A 519 18.77 29.09 -18.26
CA LEU A 519 17.48 29.76 -18.31
C LEU A 519 17.49 30.94 -19.26
N ASN A 520 16.47 31.05 -20.09
CA ASN A 520 16.17 32.28 -20.81
C ASN A 520 15.04 33.02 -20.08
N THR A 521 15.40 34.00 -19.24
CA THR A 521 14.46 34.75 -18.43
C THR A 521 13.94 35.97 -19.21
N LYS A 522 12.64 35.99 -19.49
CA LYS A 522 11.93 37.24 -19.77
C LYS A 522 11.42 37.77 -18.43
N ALA A 523 12.24 38.61 -17.78
CA ALA A 523 11.91 39.40 -16.58
C ALA A 523 11.17 38.76 -15.39
N CYS A 524 11.94 38.56 -14.33
CA CYS A 524 11.60 38.74 -12.92
C CYS A 524 10.25 38.31 -12.36
N ALA A 525 10.17 37.06 -11.93
CA ALA A 525 9.23 36.67 -10.89
C ALA A 525 9.91 36.41 -9.50
N TRP A 526 11.18 36.81 -9.31
CA TRP A 526 11.93 36.62 -8.05
C TRP A 526 11.36 37.41 -6.86
N THR A 527 10.59 38.47 -7.10
CA THR A 527 9.88 39.25 -6.07
C THR A 527 8.67 38.53 -5.49
N ALA A 528 8.02 37.65 -6.24
CA ALA A 528 6.85 36.91 -5.75
C ALA A 528 7.22 35.81 -4.73
N LEU A 529 8.41 35.20 -4.83
CA LEU A 529 8.85 34.15 -3.89
C LEU A 529 9.15 34.73 -2.49
N ALA A 530 9.73 35.92 -2.42
CA ALA A 530 10.04 36.58 -1.14
C ALA A 530 8.79 37.02 -0.38
N ASP A 531 7.72 37.38 -1.09
CA ASP A 531 6.46 37.82 -0.48
C ASP A 531 5.51 36.65 -0.14
N ALA A 532 5.63 35.49 -0.82
CA ALA A 532 4.87 34.29 -0.52
C ALA A 532 5.40 33.51 0.71
N CYS A 533 6.67 33.74 1.09
CA CYS A 533 7.30 33.14 2.27
C CYS A 533 7.13 33.98 3.56
N ARG A 534 6.48 35.14 3.46
CA ARG A 534 6.05 35.97 4.60
C ARG A 534 4.57 35.74 4.89
#